data_0c0c65d284e7a24b0bd0a2478132ff3c
#
_entry.id   0c0c65d284e7a24b0bd0a2478132ff3c
#
_cell.length_a   1.000
_cell.length_b   1.000
_cell.length_c   1.000
_cell.angle_alpha   90.00
_cell.angle_beta   90.00
_cell.angle_gamma   90.00
#
_symmetry.space_group_name_H-M   'P 1'
#
loop_
_entity.id
_entity.type
_entity.pdbx_description
1 polymer ?
#
loop_
_entity_poly.entity_id
_entity_poly.type
_entity_poly.pdbx_seq_one_letter_code
_entity_poly.pdbx_strand_id
1 'polypeptide(L)'
;MTALFLTVPLSYCMSVQDLPGRKLLNWYVLIPYLFNIGLIPTYLVVTGLGFTDHLASVFIPGAVGTYNCLIMRGFFEGIPESLKESARIDGAAEWYVLISIILPLSKPILMSIGLFYGVNFWNDFMHPLLYIQNSYLQPLPILLRNILLGASMSEVVEATAFGDAPVEAIKAASVFLSAIPMIIAYPFIQKYFTKGTMLGAVKG
;
A
#
# COMPACT_ATOMS: atom_id res chain seq x y z
N MET A 1 -1.87 -3.12 -7.19
CA MET A 1 -2.37 -4.49 -7.45
C MET A 1 -1.42 -5.56 -6.91
N THR A 2 -0.10 -5.48 -7.17
CA THR A 2 0.91 -6.44 -6.67
C THR A 2 0.89 -6.61 -5.14
N ALA A 3 0.77 -5.53 -4.38
CA ALA A 3 0.72 -5.57 -2.91
C ALA A 3 -0.47 -6.38 -2.38
N LEU A 4 -1.66 -6.18 -2.93
CA LEU A 4 -2.84 -6.98 -2.55
C LEU A 4 -2.69 -8.44 -2.95
N PHE A 5 -2.12 -8.71 -4.12
CA PHE A 5 -1.87 -10.08 -4.59
C PHE A 5 -0.98 -10.88 -3.64
N LEU A 6 -0.02 -10.24 -2.99
CA LEU A 6 0.86 -10.87 -1.99
C LEU A 6 0.22 -10.90 -0.59
N THR A 7 -0.44 -9.80 -0.20
CA THR A 7 -1.00 -9.67 1.15
C THR A 7 -2.19 -10.61 1.38
N VAL A 8 -3.05 -10.83 0.38
CA VAL A 8 -4.25 -11.66 0.50
C VAL A 8 -3.91 -13.11 0.84
N PRO A 9 -3.11 -13.85 0.04
CA PRO A 9 -2.80 -15.24 0.36
C PRO A 9 -1.99 -15.36 1.64
N LEU A 10 -1.08 -14.42 1.91
CA LEU A 10 -0.30 -14.42 3.15
C LEU A 10 -1.22 -14.29 4.38
N SER A 11 -2.14 -13.32 4.36
CA SER A 11 -3.09 -13.10 5.46
C SER A 11 -4.06 -14.28 5.63
N TYR A 12 -4.44 -14.92 4.52
CA TYR A 12 -5.26 -16.13 4.57
C TYR A 12 -4.50 -17.29 5.24
N CYS A 13 -3.27 -17.57 4.83
CA CYS A 13 -2.43 -18.59 5.48
C CYS A 13 -2.24 -18.30 6.98
N MET A 14 -2.11 -17.03 7.36
CA MET A 14 -2.02 -16.62 8.78
C MET A 14 -3.34 -16.83 9.55
N SER A 15 -4.49 -16.82 8.87
CA SER A 15 -5.81 -16.97 9.48
C SER A 15 -6.23 -18.43 9.70
N VAL A 16 -5.75 -19.36 8.86
CA VAL A 16 -6.08 -20.80 8.95
C VAL A 16 -5.45 -21.41 10.20
N GLN A 17 -6.27 -21.94 11.13
CA GLN A 17 -5.79 -22.40 12.44
C GLN A 17 -4.93 -23.66 12.37
N ASP A 18 -5.27 -24.59 11.51
CA ASP A 18 -4.63 -25.89 11.37
C ASP A 18 -3.44 -25.90 10.41
N LEU A 19 -3.03 -24.73 9.89
CA LEU A 19 -1.90 -24.67 8.96
C LEU A 19 -0.59 -25.03 9.68
N PRO A 20 0.12 -26.07 9.23
CA PRO A 20 1.43 -26.41 9.79
C PRO A 20 2.41 -25.24 9.56
N GLY A 21 3.11 -24.83 10.62
CA GLY A 21 4.03 -23.67 10.54
C GLY A 21 3.39 -22.30 10.70
N ARG A 22 2.07 -22.18 10.95
CA ARG A 22 1.38 -20.89 11.16
C ARG A 22 2.06 -20.00 12.19
N LYS A 23 2.53 -20.57 13.31
CA LYS A 23 3.24 -19.81 14.35
C LYS A 23 4.52 -19.16 13.80
N LEU A 24 5.30 -19.90 13.05
CA LEU A 24 6.53 -19.41 12.42
C LEU A 24 6.22 -18.32 11.41
N LEU A 25 5.20 -18.51 10.57
CA LEU A 25 4.75 -17.52 9.59
C LEU A 25 4.31 -16.22 10.26
N ASN A 26 3.55 -16.31 11.35
CA ASN A 26 3.12 -15.15 12.12
C ASN A 26 4.32 -14.38 12.70
N TRP A 27 5.31 -15.06 13.25
CA TRP A 27 6.53 -14.43 13.76
C TRP A 27 7.33 -13.80 12.62
N TYR A 28 7.47 -14.47 11.50
CA TYR A 28 8.19 -13.95 10.33
C TYR A 28 7.60 -12.63 9.83
N VAL A 29 6.26 -12.50 9.82
CA VAL A 29 5.58 -11.26 9.43
C VAL A 29 5.64 -10.22 10.55
N LEU A 30 5.60 -10.62 11.82
CA LEU A 30 5.54 -9.71 12.96
C LEU A 30 6.89 -9.08 13.31
N ILE A 31 8.00 -9.84 13.19
CA ILE A 31 9.35 -9.37 13.55
C ILE A 31 9.73 -8.06 12.83
N PRO A 32 9.59 -7.90 11.51
CA PRO A 32 9.91 -6.65 10.82
C PRO A 32 9.04 -5.45 11.27
N TYR A 33 7.87 -5.72 11.81
CA TYR A 33 6.98 -4.67 12.35
C TYR A 33 7.44 -4.18 13.72
N LEU A 34 7.92 -5.09 14.57
CA LEU A 34 8.42 -4.77 15.90
C LEU A 34 9.82 -4.13 15.85
N PHE A 35 10.64 -4.61 14.93
CA PHE A 35 12.01 -4.15 14.74
C PHE A 35 12.12 -3.43 13.40
N ASN A 36 11.96 -2.10 13.42
CA ASN A 36 12.13 -1.31 12.20
C ASN A 36 13.59 -1.42 11.72
N ILE A 37 13.78 -2.06 10.57
CA ILE A 37 15.10 -2.28 9.96
C ILE A 37 15.75 -0.95 9.54
N GLY A 38 14.95 0.10 9.33
CA GLY A 38 15.43 1.40 8.94
C GLY A 38 15.72 1.53 7.44
N LEU A 39 16.02 2.78 7.04
CA LEU A 39 16.18 3.15 5.65
C LEU A 39 17.48 2.62 5.04
N ILE A 40 18.59 2.69 5.79
CA ILE A 40 19.93 2.37 5.28
C ILE A 40 20.08 0.89 4.90
N PRO A 41 19.74 -0.09 5.74
CA PRO A 41 19.79 -1.50 5.36
C PRO A 41 18.86 -1.82 4.17
N THR A 42 17.66 -1.24 4.14
CA THR A 42 16.73 -1.43 3.01
C THR A 42 17.32 -0.90 1.71
N TYR A 43 17.96 0.28 1.74
CA TYR A 43 18.66 0.87 0.60
C TYR A 43 19.77 -0.05 0.08
N LEU A 44 20.62 -0.57 0.96
CA LEU A 44 21.71 -1.47 0.59
C LEU A 44 21.20 -2.77 -0.06
N VAL A 45 20.11 -3.33 0.42
CA VAL A 45 19.51 -4.53 -0.19
C VAL A 45 18.94 -4.23 -1.56
N VAL A 46 18.17 -3.16 -1.71
CA VAL A 46 17.54 -2.78 -2.98
C VAL A 46 18.59 -2.47 -4.05
N THR A 47 19.64 -1.72 -3.70
CA THR A 47 20.74 -1.41 -4.61
C THR A 47 21.59 -2.64 -4.93
N GLY A 48 21.87 -3.49 -3.94
CA GLY A 48 22.60 -4.74 -4.12
C GLY A 48 21.87 -5.76 -5.03
N LEU A 49 20.54 -5.70 -5.10
CA LEU A 49 19.72 -6.49 -6.02
C LEU A 49 19.61 -5.88 -7.43
N GLY A 50 20.21 -4.70 -7.66
CA GLY A 50 20.21 -4.04 -8.96
C GLY A 50 18.87 -3.38 -9.34
N PHE A 51 18.00 -3.06 -8.36
CA PHE A 51 16.68 -2.45 -8.63
C PHE A 51 16.74 -0.91 -8.76
N THR A 52 17.91 -0.30 -8.75
CA THR A 52 18.06 1.15 -9.00
C THR A 52 17.53 1.52 -10.39
N ASP A 53 16.94 2.70 -10.50
CA ASP A 53 16.28 3.19 -11.73
C ASP A 53 15.16 2.32 -12.30
N HIS A 54 14.52 1.52 -11.44
CA HIS A 54 13.37 0.71 -11.80
C HIS A 54 12.20 1.02 -10.85
N LEU A 55 10.98 1.09 -11.36
CA LEU A 55 9.78 1.26 -10.51
C LEU A 55 9.63 0.15 -9.47
N ALA A 56 10.21 -1.02 -9.74
CA ALA A 56 10.25 -2.14 -8.80
C ALA A 56 10.90 -1.77 -7.46
N SER A 57 11.90 -0.87 -7.44
CA SER A 57 12.56 -0.42 -6.22
C SER A 57 11.62 0.32 -5.25
N VAL A 58 10.57 0.95 -5.78
CA VAL A 58 9.56 1.66 -4.99
C VAL A 58 8.49 0.70 -4.48
N PHE A 59 8.05 -0.24 -5.32
CA PHE A 59 6.90 -1.09 -5.00
C PHE A 59 7.27 -2.36 -4.22
N ILE A 60 8.43 -2.97 -4.49
CA ILE A 60 8.81 -4.25 -3.88
C ILE A 60 9.04 -4.14 -2.37
N PRO A 61 9.81 -3.16 -1.84
CA PRO A 61 10.04 -3.05 -0.40
C PRO A 61 8.76 -2.83 0.41
N GLY A 62 7.78 -2.14 -0.18
CA GLY A 62 6.47 -1.87 0.42
C GLY A 62 5.36 -2.85 0.01
N ALA A 63 5.67 -3.92 -0.75
CA ALA A 63 4.66 -4.81 -1.31
C ALA A 63 3.89 -5.61 -0.26
N VAL A 64 4.51 -5.89 0.89
CA VAL A 64 3.88 -6.58 2.02
C VAL A 64 3.97 -5.69 3.26
N GLY A 65 2.87 -5.02 3.58
CA GLY A 65 2.73 -4.26 4.81
C GLY A 65 2.23 -5.14 5.95
N THR A 66 3.01 -5.33 7.00
CA THR A 66 2.62 -6.17 8.15
C THR A 66 1.31 -5.72 8.77
N TYR A 67 1.12 -4.42 8.96
CA TYR A 67 -0.12 -3.85 9.48
C TYR A 67 -1.34 -4.26 8.63
N ASN A 68 -1.22 -4.15 7.31
CA ASN A 68 -2.26 -4.55 6.37
C ASN A 68 -2.55 -6.06 6.42
N CYS A 69 -1.50 -6.88 6.57
CA CYS A 69 -1.64 -8.33 6.75
C CYS A 69 -2.39 -8.67 8.03
N LEU A 70 -2.08 -8.02 9.14
CA LEU A 70 -2.72 -8.28 10.44
C LEU A 70 -4.20 -7.89 10.45
N ILE A 71 -4.54 -6.73 9.86
CA ILE A 71 -5.95 -6.31 9.73
C ILE A 71 -6.72 -7.30 8.86
N MET A 72 -6.18 -7.66 7.71
CA MET A 72 -6.83 -8.59 6.78
C MET A 72 -6.98 -9.98 7.39
N ARG A 73 -5.94 -10.47 8.10
CA ARG A 73 -6.01 -11.71 8.87
C ARG A 73 -7.15 -11.68 9.88
N GLY A 74 -7.24 -10.62 10.70
CA GLY A 74 -8.31 -10.49 11.70
C GLY A 74 -9.71 -10.52 11.08
N PHE A 75 -9.87 -9.92 9.88
CA PHE A 75 -11.12 -10.01 9.13
C PHE A 75 -11.42 -11.44 8.68
N PHE A 76 -10.45 -12.16 8.14
CA PHE A 76 -10.60 -13.55 7.69
C PHE A 76 -10.89 -14.52 8.85
N GLU A 77 -10.32 -14.28 10.02
CA GLU A 77 -10.63 -15.02 11.26
C GLU A 77 -12.07 -14.75 11.76
N GLY A 78 -12.63 -13.58 11.46
CA GLY A 78 -14.01 -13.23 11.78
C GLY A 78 -15.07 -13.89 10.88
N ILE A 79 -14.68 -14.49 9.75
CA ILE A 79 -15.59 -15.23 8.88
C ILE A 79 -15.94 -16.58 9.53
N PRO A 80 -17.24 -16.94 9.65
CA PRO A 80 -17.65 -18.19 10.28
C PRO A 80 -16.93 -19.41 9.70
N GLU A 81 -16.33 -20.23 10.58
CA GLU A 81 -15.58 -21.42 10.17
C GLU A 81 -16.45 -22.45 9.46
N SER A 82 -17.74 -22.52 9.83
CA SER A 82 -18.71 -23.42 9.19
C SER A 82 -18.79 -23.25 7.67
N LEU A 83 -18.57 -22.04 7.14
CA LEU A 83 -18.55 -21.80 5.69
C LEU A 83 -17.31 -22.41 5.02
N LYS A 84 -16.19 -22.43 5.73
CA LYS A 84 -14.94 -23.01 5.24
C LYS A 84 -14.97 -24.53 5.35
N GLU A 85 -15.48 -25.05 6.48
CA GLU A 85 -15.62 -26.49 6.73
C GLU A 85 -16.56 -27.16 5.75
N SER A 86 -17.74 -26.58 5.46
CA SER A 86 -18.68 -27.15 4.48
C SER A 86 -18.02 -27.32 3.11
N ALA A 87 -17.27 -26.31 2.65
CA ALA A 87 -16.56 -26.41 1.38
C ALA A 87 -15.45 -27.48 1.40
N ARG A 88 -14.75 -27.63 2.54
CA ARG A 88 -13.73 -28.69 2.70
C ARG A 88 -14.35 -30.09 2.70
N ILE A 89 -15.50 -30.25 3.32
CA ILE A 89 -16.26 -31.52 3.29
C ILE A 89 -16.68 -31.88 1.86
N ASP A 90 -17.06 -30.86 1.05
CA ASP A 90 -17.37 -31.01 -0.37
C ASP A 90 -16.13 -31.26 -1.25
N GLY A 91 -14.93 -31.39 -0.64
CA GLY A 91 -13.68 -31.67 -1.34
C GLY A 91 -13.00 -30.45 -1.97
N ALA A 92 -13.41 -29.22 -1.62
CA ALA A 92 -12.82 -28.02 -2.16
C ALA A 92 -11.37 -27.84 -1.66
N ALA A 93 -10.44 -27.57 -2.59
CA ALA A 93 -9.08 -27.19 -2.25
C ALA A 93 -9.04 -25.79 -1.57
N GLU A 94 -8.04 -25.53 -0.73
CA GLU A 94 -7.89 -24.26 0.00
C GLU A 94 -7.89 -23.02 -0.90
N TRP A 95 -7.34 -23.13 -2.10
CA TRP A 95 -7.39 -22.04 -3.11
C TRP A 95 -8.81 -21.74 -3.57
N TYR A 96 -9.64 -22.77 -3.70
CA TYR A 96 -11.05 -22.59 -4.05
C TYR A 96 -11.82 -21.92 -2.91
N VAL A 97 -11.56 -22.32 -1.67
CA VAL A 97 -12.14 -21.68 -0.47
C VAL A 97 -11.76 -20.19 -0.43
N LEU A 98 -10.47 -19.87 -0.66
CA LEU A 98 -9.99 -18.48 -0.69
C LEU A 98 -10.71 -17.68 -1.79
N ILE A 99 -10.70 -18.16 -3.02
CA ILE A 99 -11.16 -17.37 -4.17
C ILE A 99 -12.69 -17.29 -4.22
N SER A 100 -13.39 -18.40 -3.95
CA SER A 100 -14.84 -18.50 -4.17
C SER A 100 -15.67 -18.14 -2.95
N ILE A 101 -15.10 -18.21 -1.74
CA ILE A 101 -15.82 -17.96 -0.50
C ILE A 101 -15.26 -16.73 0.21
N ILE A 102 -13.96 -16.76 0.56
CA ILE A 102 -13.36 -15.71 1.40
C ILE A 102 -13.28 -14.39 0.67
N LEU A 103 -12.73 -14.33 -0.55
CA LEU A 103 -12.57 -13.08 -1.28
C LEU A 103 -13.88 -12.35 -1.58
N PRO A 104 -14.96 -13.01 -2.03
CA PRO A 104 -16.24 -12.34 -2.23
C PRO A 104 -16.83 -11.75 -0.95
N LEU A 105 -16.73 -12.45 0.18
CA LEU A 105 -17.16 -11.96 1.50
C LEU A 105 -16.28 -10.83 2.03
N SER A 106 -15.03 -10.76 1.58
CA SER A 106 -14.02 -9.83 2.06
C SER A 106 -13.88 -8.58 1.21
N LYS A 107 -14.78 -8.33 0.25
CA LYS A 107 -14.73 -7.13 -0.60
C LYS A 107 -14.52 -5.82 0.17
N PRO A 108 -15.20 -5.56 1.31
CA PRO A 108 -14.99 -4.31 2.05
C PRO A 108 -13.56 -4.14 2.55
N ILE A 109 -12.97 -5.18 3.16
CA ILE A 109 -11.60 -5.10 3.67
C ILE A 109 -10.57 -5.04 2.55
N LEU A 110 -10.80 -5.73 1.43
CA LEU A 110 -9.94 -5.67 0.25
C LEU A 110 -9.84 -4.24 -0.31
N MET A 111 -10.98 -3.54 -0.39
CA MET A 111 -11.02 -2.15 -0.83
C MET A 111 -10.32 -1.22 0.16
N SER A 112 -10.49 -1.44 1.46
CA SER A 112 -9.82 -0.65 2.50
C SER A 112 -8.30 -0.81 2.48
N ILE A 113 -7.82 -2.06 2.41
CA ILE A 113 -6.38 -2.35 2.33
C ILE A 113 -5.80 -1.87 0.99
N GLY A 114 -6.56 -2.01 -0.11
CA GLY A 114 -6.19 -1.44 -1.41
C GLY A 114 -5.99 0.07 -1.35
N LEU A 115 -6.86 0.78 -0.62
CA LEU A 115 -6.70 2.21 -0.37
C LEU A 115 -5.44 2.51 0.44
N PHE A 116 -5.21 1.78 1.55
CA PHE A 116 -4.03 2.02 2.38
C PHE A 116 -2.74 1.88 1.57
N TYR A 117 -2.64 0.86 0.73
CA TYR A 117 -1.53 0.73 -0.20
C TYR A 117 -1.49 1.87 -1.23
N GLY A 118 -2.63 2.22 -1.81
CA GLY A 118 -2.73 3.31 -2.80
C GLY A 118 -2.25 4.64 -2.23
N VAL A 119 -2.75 5.02 -1.04
CA VAL A 119 -2.35 6.24 -0.33
C VAL A 119 -0.87 6.22 0.04
N ASN A 120 -0.38 5.07 0.55
CA ASN A 120 1.02 4.94 0.95
C ASN A 120 1.96 5.12 -0.24
N PHE A 121 1.73 4.43 -1.36
CA PHE A 121 2.55 4.58 -2.56
C PHE A 121 2.38 5.93 -3.26
N TRP A 122 1.19 6.54 -3.20
CA TRP A 122 0.96 7.86 -3.75
C TRP A 122 1.74 8.95 -3.01
N ASN A 123 1.81 8.84 -1.68
CA ASN A 123 2.52 9.80 -0.84
C ASN A 123 4.00 9.45 -0.62
N ASP A 124 4.46 8.33 -1.19
CA ASP A 124 5.85 7.92 -1.03
C ASP A 124 6.79 8.86 -1.78
N PHE A 125 7.60 9.55 -1.02
CA PHE A 125 8.60 10.49 -1.51
C PHE A 125 10.02 9.94 -1.36
N MET A 126 10.29 9.25 -0.24
CA MET A 126 11.66 8.86 0.13
C MET A 126 12.21 7.75 -0.75
N HIS A 127 11.44 6.70 -1.03
CA HIS A 127 11.93 5.60 -1.85
C HIS A 127 12.22 6.03 -3.28
N PRO A 128 11.32 6.75 -3.99
CA PRO A 128 11.65 7.26 -5.32
C PRO A 128 12.84 8.22 -5.33
N LEU A 129 12.98 9.08 -4.31
CA LEU A 129 14.12 10.00 -4.21
C LEU A 129 15.45 9.27 -4.13
N LEU A 130 15.49 8.12 -3.43
CA LEU A 130 16.71 7.36 -3.22
C LEU A 130 17.04 6.43 -4.40
N TYR A 131 16.03 5.88 -5.06
CA TYR A 131 16.22 4.80 -6.03
C TYR A 131 16.10 5.23 -7.48
N ILE A 132 15.35 6.33 -7.79
CA ILE A 132 15.03 6.72 -9.16
C ILE A 132 15.79 7.98 -9.52
N GLN A 133 16.80 7.84 -10.38
CA GLN A 133 17.57 8.95 -10.95
C GLN A 133 17.03 9.39 -12.31
N ASN A 134 16.43 8.46 -13.07
CA ASN A 134 15.86 8.73 -14.37
C ASN A 134 14.61 9.61 -14.28
N SER A 135 14.68 10.82 -14.85
CA SER A 135 13.59 11.82 -14.80
C SER A 135 12.26 11.30 -15.37
N TYR A 136 12.29 10.40 -16.34
CA TYR A 136 11.08 9.83 -16.94
C TYR A 136 10.32 8.85 -16.03
N LEU A 137 10.99 8.32 -15.01
CA LEU A 137 10.41 7.37 -14.06
C LEU A 137 10.03 8.03 -12.73
N GLN A 138 10.32 9.33 -12.57
CA GLN A 138 10.06 10.04 -11.33
C GLN A 138 8.55 10.19 -11.08
N PRO A 139 8.04 9.74 -9.93
CA PRO A 139 6.64 9.94 -9.56
C PRO A 139 6.36 11.40 -9.20
N LEU A 140 5.08 11.74 -9.21
CA LEU A 140 4.60 13.11 -9.01
C LEU A 140 5.23 13.85 -7.80
N PRO A 141 5.39 13.24 -6.61
CA PRO A 141 6.01 13.94 -5.47
C PRO A 141 7.43 14.45 -5.74
N ILE A 142 8.23 13.68 -6.48
CA ILE A 142 9.59 14.09 -6.85
C ILE A 142 9.56 15.22 -7.88
N LEU A 143 8.69 15.08 -8.89
CA LEU A 143 8.52 16.12 -9.91
C LEU A 143 8.11 17.45 -9.28
N LEU A 144 7.13 17.43 -8.37
CA LEU A 144 6.68 18.62 -7.66
C LEU A 144 7.79 19.25 -6.81
N ARG A 145 8.58 18.43 -6.10
CA ARG A 145 9.75 18.92 -5.38
C ARG A 145 10.72 19.64 -6.30
N ASN A 146 11.03 19.07 -7.47
CA ASN A 146 11.96 19.67 -8.42
C ASN A 146 11.42 20.99 -8.97
N ILE A 147 10.12 21.08 -9.26
CA ILE A 147 9.45 22.34 -9.66
C ILE A 147 9.56 23.37 -8.54
N LEU A 148 9.28 22.99 -7.29
CA LEU A 148 9.34 23.89 -6.14
C LEU A 148 10.76 24.42 -5.88
N LEU A 149 11.78 23.56 -6.01
CA LEU A 149 13.17 23.95 -5.88
C LEU A 149 13.61 24.89 -7.02
N GLY A 150 13.21 24.56 -8.26
CA GLY A 150 13.46 25.41 -9.43
C GLY A 150 12.83 26.79 -9.30
N ALA A 151 11.57 26.85 -8.84
CA ALA A 151 10.85 28.10 -8.61
C ALA A 151 11.53 28.95 -7.50
N SER A 152 11.98 28.32 -6.41
CA SER A 152 12.69 29.02 -5.34
C SER A 152 14.09 29.51 -5.77
N MET A 153 14.78 28.79 -6.65
CA MET A 153 16.06 29.21 -7.21
C MET A 153 15.89 30.37 -8.22
N SER A 154 14.84 30.38 -9.02
CA SER A 154 14.54 31.47 -9.95
C SER A 154 14.23 32.79 -9.21
N GLU A 155 13.63 32.71 -8.02
CA GLU A 155 13.40 33.87 -7.15
C GLU A 155 14.73 34.51 -6.68
N VAL A 156 15.79 33.69 -6.47
CA VAL A 156 17.12 34.17 -6.02
C VAL A 156 17.99 34.69 -7.19
N VAL A 157 17.77 34.14 -8.40
CA VAL A 157 18.67 34.39 -9.56
C VAL A 157 18.07 35.33 -10.60
N GLU A 158 16.87 35.88 -10.38
CA GLU A 158 16.10 36.67 -11.37
C GLU A 158 15.89 35.95 -12.73
N ALA A 159 16.12 34.63 -12.76
CA ALA A 159 15.98 33.86 -13.98
C ALA A 159 14.52 33.39 -14.15
N THR A 160 13.84 33.95 -15.14
CA THR A 160 12.43 33.69 -15.46
C THR A 160 12.20 32.32 -16.12
N ALA A 161 12.53 31.24 -15.41
CA ALA A 161 12.23 29.89 -15.91
C ALA A 161 10.70 29.60 -15.99
N PHE A 162 9.89 30.35 -15.25
CA PHE A 162 8.43 30.18 -15.15
C PHE A 162 7.66 31.45 -15.60
N GLY A 163 8.30 32.40 -16.30
CA GLY A 163 7.68 33.66 -16.70
C GLY A 163 7.34 34.55 -15.50
N ASP A 164 6.34 35.43 -15.66
CA ASP A 164 5.90 36.39 -14.62
C ASP A 164 5.01 35.76 -13.53
N ALA A 165 4.89 34.41 -13.48
CA ALA A 165 4.03 33.77 -12.49
C ALA A 165 4.65 33.83 -11.09
N PRO A 166 3.91 34.32 -10.07
CA PRO A 166 4.40 34.36 -8.71
C PRO A 166 4.77 32.94 -8.21
N VAL A 167 5.93 32.78 -7.59
CA VAL A 167 6.41 31.50 -7.07
C VAL A 167 5.41 30.85 -6.12
N GLU A 168 4.71 31.66 -5.33
CA GLU A 168 3.65 31.19 -4.42
C GLU A 168 2.45 30.57 -5.18
N ALA A 169 2.11 31.10 -6.35
CA ALA A 169 1.05 30.53 -7.20
C ALA A 169 1.45 29.15 -7.74
N ILE A 170 2.71 28.98 -8.14
CA ILE A 170 3.27 27.70 -8.61
C ILE A 170 3.27 26.68 -7.47
N LYS A 171 3.67 27.08 -6.27
CA LYS A 171 3.63 26.24 -5.07
C LYS A 171 2.21 25.80 -4.76
N ALA A 172 1.26 26.74 -4.70
CA ALA A 172 -0.15 26.46 -4.41
C ALA A 172 -0.78 25.52 -5.46
N ALA A 173 -0.55 25.77 -6.75
CA ALA A 173 -1.03 24.92 -7.83
C ALA A 173 -0.46 23.50 -7.75
N SER A 174 0.82 23.36 -7.43
CA SER A 174 1.50 22.07 -7.28
C SER A 174 0.90 21.23 -6.15
N VAL A 175 0.67 21.83 -4.99
CA VAL A 175 0.02 21.17 -3.84
C VAL A 175 -1.41 20.76 -4.20
N PHE A 176 -2.16 21.63 -4.84
CA PHE A 176 -3.53 21.35 -5.25
C PHE A 176 -3.60 20.18 -6.25
N LEU A 177 -2.76 20.21 -7.29
CA LEU A 177 -2.69 19.12 -8.27
C LEU A 177 -2.33 17.77 -7.65
N SER A 178 -1.45 17.75 -6.65
CA SER A 178 -1.07 16.51 -5.96
C SER A 178 -2.22 15.93 -5.11
N ALA A 179 -3.11 16.78 -4.60
CA ALA A 179 -4.24 16.37 -3.78
C ALA A 179 -5.44 15.85 -4.61
N ILE A 180 -5.61 16.32 -5.85
CA ILE A 180 -6.78 15.98 -6.70
C ILE A 180 -7.04 14.47 -6.82
N PRO A 181 -6.05 13.61 -7.17
CA PRO A 181 -6.31 12.19 -7.33
C PRO A 181 -6.82 11.53 -6.06
N MET A 182 -6.33 11.96 -4.90
CA MET A 182 -6.76 11.44 -3.60
C MET A 182 -8.15 11.92 -3.22
N ILE A 183 -8.46 13.20 -3.49
CA ILE A 183 -9.81 13.76 -3.29
C ILE A 183 -10.84 13.01 -4.14
N ILE A 184 -10.49 12.68 -5.38
CA ILE A 184 -11.37 11.92 -6.27
C ILE A 184 -11.52 10.47 -5.81
N ALA A 185 -10.42 9.82 -5.39
CA ALA A 185 -10.45 8.42 -4.97
C ALA A 185 -11.23 8.20 -3.67
N TYR A 186 -11.18 9.16 -2.73
CA TYR A 186 -11.76 9.02 -1.39
C TYR A 186 -13.26 8.66 -1.37
N PRO A 187 -14.17 9.33 -2.08
CA PRO A 187 -15.61 9.01 -2.05
C PRO A 187 -15.94 7.60 -2.53
N PHE A 188 -15.18 7.10 -3.52
CA PHE A 188 -15.40 5.73 -4.03
C PHE A 188 -15.09 4.68 -2.99
N ILE A 189 -14.15 4.97 -2.09
CA ILE A 189 -13.66 4.04 -1.10
C ILE A 189 -14.45 4.15 0.20
N GLN A 190 -14.84 5.36 0.60
CA GLN A 190 -15.69 5.62 1.77
C GLN A 190 -16.98 4.79 1.73
N LYS A 191 -17.57 4.63 0.57
CA LYS A 191 -18.76 3.79 0.33
C LYS A 191 -18.59 2.32 0.79
N TYR A 192 -17.38 1.77 0.73
CA TYR A 192 -17.09 0.40 1.16
C TYR A 192 -16.69 0.33 2.63
N PHE A 193 -16.10 1.40 3.17
CA PHE A 193 -15.68 1.47 4.56
C PHE A 193 -16.88 1.47 5.52
N THR A 194 -17.91 2.26 5.25
CA THR A 194 -19.11 2.36 6.08
C THR A 194 -19.90 1.06 6.16
N LYS A 195 -19.84 0.20 5.13
CA LYS A 195 -20.50 -1.11 5.12
C LYS A 195 -19.74 -2.18 5.91
N GLY A 196 -18.42 -2.06 6.06
CA GLY A 196 -17.59 -3.05 6.76
C GLY A 196 -17.59 -2.89 8.28
N THR A 197 -17.67 -1.67 8.79
CA THR A 197 -17.67 -1.40 10.23
C THR A 197 -18.97 -1.81 10.92
N MET A 198 -20.08 -1.87 10.19
CA MET A 198 -21.38 -2.30 10.75
C MET A 198 -21.45 -3.81 11.06
N LEU A 199 -20.66 -4.65 10.37
CA LEU A 199 -20.64 -6.10 10.62
C LEU A 199 -19.86 -6.48 11.90
N GLY A 200 -18.98 -5.61 12.38
CA GLY A 200 -18.25 -5.79 13.64
C GLY A 200 -18.97 -5.26 14.89
N ALA A 201 -19.94 -4.35 14.72
CA ALA A 201 -20.63 -3.67 15.83
C ALA A 201 -21.88 -4.42 16.34
N VAL A 202 -22.31 -5.49 15.67
CA VAL A 202 -23.54 -6.25 16.04
C VAL A 202 -23.21 -7.47 16.92
N LYS A 203 -22.01 -7.58 17.49
CA LYS A 203 -21.68 -8.54 18.56
C LYS A 203 -21.53 -7.80 19.88
N GLY A 204 -22.60 -7.23 20.37
CA GLY A 204 -22.81 -6.79 21.74
C GLY A 204 -24.11 -7.37 22.24
#